data_a3917b0dbcffa7904368629b148e9643
#
_entry.id   a3917b0dbcffa7904368629b148e9643
#
_cell.length_a   1.000
_cell.length_b   1.000
_cell.length_c   1.000
_cell.angle_alpha   90.00
_cell.angle_beta   90.00
_cell.angle_gamma   90.00
#
_symmetry.space_group_name_H-M   'P 1'
#
loop_
_entity.id
_entity.type
_entity.pdbx_description
1 polymer ?
#
loop_
_entity_poly.entity_id
_entity_poly.type
_entity_poly.pdbx_seq_one_letter_code
_entity_poly.pdbx_strand_id
1 'polypeptide(L)'
;NVVVNLRFASDAVGNIDMSRNAVYGYDIRTEVLGTEGSLWIGYLQQTPTLVLTRNGVTHDTVPYFMERFATAYAEEIRGFVHHILENTSPDVTGADARAATAIGIAATRSLDEGRPVQVIEVEK
;
A
#
# COMPACT_ATOMS: atom_id res chain seq x y z
N ASN A 1 6.77 -4.28 -13.48
CA ASN A 1 6.39 -2.89 -13.21
C ASN A 1 4.99 -2.67 -13.73
N VAL A 2 4.16 -1.93 -13.00
CA VAL A 2 2.80 -1.61 -13.40
C VAL A 2 2.40 -0.24 -12.86
N VAL A 3 1.60 0.47 -13.62
CA VAL A 3 0.91 1.69 -13.20
C VAL A 3 -0.58 1.46 -13.36
N VAL A 4 -1.35 1.74 -12.30
CA VAL A 4 -2.80 1.63 -12.31
C VAL A 4 -3.40 2.99 -11.99
N ASN A 5 -4.30 3.46 -12.84
CA ASN A 5 -5.10 4.66 -12.58
C ASN A 5 -6.49 4.24 -12.11
N LEU A 6 -6.94 4.84 -11.03
CA LEU A 6 -8.24 4.59 -10.43
C LEU A 6 -9.10 5.85 -10.50
N ARG A 7 -10.39 5.69 -10.78
CA ARG A 7 -11.41 6.71 -10.59
C ARG A 7 -12.47 6.17 -9.66
N PHE A 8 -12.74 6.90 -8.59
CA PHE A 8 -13.75 6.55 -7.61
C PHE A 8 -15.11 7.15 -7.98
N ALA A 9 -16.18 6.59 -7.43
CA ALA A 9 -17.54 7.11 -7.62
C ALA A 9 -17.72 8.55 -7.09
N SER A 10 -16.86 8.98 -6.17
CA SER A 10 -16.78 10.35 -5.63
C SER A 10 -16.02 11.34 -6.54
N ASP A 11 -15.64 10.92 -7.76
CA ASP A 11 -14.74 11.65 -8.66
C ASP A 11 -13.28 11.82 -8.17
N ALA A 12 -12.94 11.30 -7.00
CA ALA A 12 -11.54 11.20 -6.60
C ALA A 12 -10.77 10.32 -7.59
N VAL A 13 -9.49 10.61 -7.77
CA VAL A 13 -8.59 9.83 -8.62
C VAL A 13 -7.45 9.25 -7.77
N GLY A 14 -6.96 8.10 -8.16
CA GLY A 14 -5.80 7.47 -7.54
C GLY A 14 -4.84 6.95 -8.59
N ASN A 15 -3.58 6.86 -8.20
CA ASN A 15 -2.54 6.25 -9.00
C ASN A 15 -1.76 5.27 -8.13
N ILE A 16 -1.51 4.07 -8.63
CA ILE A 16 -0.65 3.08 -7.99
C ILE A 16 0.50 2.81 -8.96
N ASP A 17 1.71 3.09 -8.53
CA ASP A 17 2.94 2.81 -9.24
C ASP A 17 3.72 1.72 -8.49
N MET A 18 4.04 0.63 -9.17
CA MET A 18 4.71 -0.51 -8.57
C MET A 18 5.89 -0.99 -9.42
N SER A 19 7.01 -1.23 -8.76
CA SER A 19 8.16 -1.93 -9.32
C SER A 19 8.61 -3.05 -8.40
N ARG A 20 8.93 -4.20 -8.97
CA ARG A 20 9.58 -5.30 -8.23
C ARG A 20 11.10 -5.28 -8.33
N ASN A 21 11.65 -4.27 -8.99
CA ASN A 21 13.08 -4.16 -9.30
C ASN A 21 13.74 -2.97 -8.62
N ALA A 22 13.22 -2.52 -7.48
CA ALA A 22 13.83 -1.45 -6.71
C ALA A 22 15.16 -1.92 -6.11
N VAL A 23 16.27 -1.44 -6.66
CA VAL A 23 17.63 -1.86 -6.26
C VAL A 23 18.10 -1.22 -4.96
N TYR A 24 17.39 -0.21 -4.48
CA TYR A 24 17.74 0.57 -3.29
C TYR A 24 17.07 0.06 -2.01
N GLY A 25 16.21 -0.95 -2.09
CA GLY A 25 15.52 -1.54 -0.94
C GLY A 25 14.02 -1.66 -1.14
N TYR A 26 13.31 -1.86 -0.03
CA TYR A 26 11.86 -2.06 -0.01
C TYR A 26 11.17 -0.74 0.33
N ASP A 27 10.52 -0.16 -0.65
CA ASP A 27 9.87 1.16 -0.58
C ASP A 27 8.35 1.02 -0.77
N ILE A 28 7.58 1.36 0.26
CA ILE A 28 6.14 1.51 0.17
C ILE A 28 5.75 2.84 0.79
N ARG A 29 5.16 3.69 -0.03
CA ARG A 29 4.69 5.02 0.36
C ARG A 29 3.29 5.26 -0.19
N THR A 30 2.50 6.01 0.56
CA THR A 30 1.18 6.45 0.14
C THR A 30 1.04 7.95 0.40
N GLU A 31 0.53 8.67 -0.57
CA GLU A 31 0.15 10.07 -0.41
C GLU A 31 -1.36 10.19 -0.64
N VAL A 32 -2.02 10.94 0.22
CA VAL A 32 -3.43 11.30 0.08
C VAL A 32 -3.54 12.82 0.11
N LEU A 33 -3.89 13.41 -1.03
CA LEU A 33 -4.13 14.84 -1.15
C LEU A 33 -5.62 15.12 -0.94
N GLY A 34 -5.95 15.82 0.11
CA GLY A 34 -7.30 16.28 0.42
C GLY A 34 -7.44 17.80 0.26
N THR A 35 -8.66 18.30 0.43
CA THR A 35 -8.99 19.72 0.31
C THR A 35 -8.40 20.60 1.42
N GLU A 36 -8.10 20.01 2.57
CA GLU A 36 -7.58 20.72 3.75
C GLU A 36 -6.13 20.35 4.08
N GLY A 37 -5.50 19.47 3.30
CA GLY A 37 -4.12 19.06 3.52
C GLY A 37 -3.78 17.72 2.89
N SER A 38 -2.56 17.26 3.13
CA SER A 38 -2.06 15.97 2.63
C SER A 38 -1.62 15.07 3.76
N LEU A 39 -1.78 13.78 3.56
CA LEU A 39 -1.18 12.74 4.39
C LEU A 39 -0.07 12.05 3.59
N TRP A 40 1.09 11.93 4.21
CA TRP A 40 2.20 11.12 3.71
C TRP A 40 2.45 9.96 4.65
N ILE A 41 2.36 8.75 4.15
CA ILE A 41 2.54 7.50 4.90
C ILE A 41 3.70 6.75 4.28
N GLY A 42 4.69 6.46 5.09
CA GLY A 42 5.86 5.68 4.69
C GLY A 42 7.17 6.39 4.97
N TYR A 43 8.23 5.60 4.88
CA TYR A 43 9.61 6.06 5.07
C TYR A 43 10.55 5.20 4.24
N LEU A 44 11.67 5.77 3.85
CA LEU A 44 12.70 5.10 3.07
C LEU A 44 13.87 4.66 3.94
N GLN A 45 14.19 5.42 4.99
CA GLN A 45 15.27 5.11 5.92
C GLN A 45 14.83 4.06 6.93
N GLN A 46 15.71 3.10 7.23
CA GLN A 46 15.49 2.15 8.31
C GLN A 46 15.81 2.76 9.67
N THR A 47 16.84 3.58 9.74
CA THR A 47 17.25 4.31 10.95
C THR A 47 17.31 5.82 10.71
N PRO A 48 17.29 6.67 11.75
CA PRO A 48 17.43 8.11 11.59
C PRO A 48 18.88 8.55 11.30
N THR A 49 19.78 7.63 10.93
CA THR A 49 21.20 7.91 10.71
C THR A 49 21.44 8.49 9.32
N LEU A 50 22.10 9.64 9.26
CA LEU A 50 22.63 10.22 8.04
C LEU A 50 24.16 10.23 8.09
N VAL A 51 24.79 9.82 6.99
CA VAL A 51 26.25 9.91 6.81
C VAL A 51 26.55 11.08 5.91
N LEU A 52 27.16 12.12 6.46
CA LEU A 52 27.49 13.34 5.77
C LEU A 52 28.98 13.34 5.41
N THR A 53 29.29 13.45 4.14
CA THR A 53 30.66 13.49 3.61
C THR A 53 30.82 14.62 2.60
N ARG A 54 32.04 14.82 2.11
CA ARG A 54 32.30 15.77 1.00
C ARG A 54 31.57 15.37 -0.28
N ASN A 55 31.22 14.09 -0.44
CA ASN A 55 30.53 13.54 -1.62
C ASN A 55 29.01 13.64 -1.53
N GLY A 56 28.46 14.15 -0.42
CA GLY A 56 27.05 14.30 -0.19
C GLY A 56 26.56 13.59 1.07
N VAL A 57 25.26 13.38 1.12
CA VAL A 57 24.54 12.71 2.22
C VAL A 57 24.07 11.35 1.77
N THR A 58 24.35 10.33 2.57
CA THR A 58 23.84 8.98 2.37
C THR A 58 23.12 8.49 3.62
N HIS A 59 22.24 7.53 3.46
CA HIS A 59 21.51 6.90 4.55
C HIS A 59 21.28 5.41 4.24
N ASP A 60 20.90 4.65 5.25
CA ASP A 60 20.41 3.30 5.07
C ASP A 60 19.02 3.29 4.40
N THR A 61 18.62 2.13 3.91
CA THR A 61 17.27 1.91 3.39
C THR A 61 16.68 0.66 4.04
N VAL A 62 15.35 0.55 4.00
CA VAL A 62 14.68 -0.67 4.45
C VAL A 62 15.00 -1.81 3.48
N PRO A 63 15.63 -2.91 3.90
CA PRO A 63 16.11 -3.94 2.96
C PRO A 63 14.96 -4.77 2.39
N TYR A 64 13.95 -5.13 3.21
CA TYR A 64 12.90 -6.04 2.79
C TYR A 64 11.59 -5.83 3.56
N PHE A 65 10.52 -6.51 3.13
CA PHE A 65 9.19 -6.32 3.72
C PHE A 65 9.08 -6.75 5.19
N MET A 66 9.87 -7.71 5.61
CA MET A 66 9.86 -8.18 7.01
C MET A 66 10.26 -7.06 7.98
N GLU A 67 11.30 -6.33 7.65
CA GLU A 67 11.74 -5.18 8.45
C GLU A 67 10.76 -4.02 8.35
N ARG A 68 10.22 -3.80 7.12
CA ARG A 68 9.25 -2.72 6.88
C ARG A 68 7.97 -2.88 7.67
N PHE A 69 7.49 -4.10 7.83
CA PHE A 69 6.18 -4.40 8.39
C PHE A 69 6.22 -5.20 9.69
N ALA A 70 7.37 -5.34 10.35
CA ALA A 70 7.50 -6.11 11.58
C ALA A 70 6.45 -5.72 12.65
N THR A 71 6.27 -4.42 12.88
CA THR A 71 5.26 -3.92 13.81
C THR A 71 3.84 -4.21 13.31
N ALA A 72 3.57 -4.04 12.03
CA ALA A 72 2.25 -4.29 11.45
C ALA A 72 1.81 -5.75 11.62
N TYR A 73 2.70 -6.71 11.39
CA TYR A 73 2.42 -8.13 11.64
C TYR A 73 2.14 -8.43 13.10
N ALA A 74 2.88 -7.81 14.03
CA ALA A 74 2.63 -7.97 15.46
C ALA A 74 1.27 -7.39 15.87
N GLU A 75 0.90 -6.22 15.34
CA GLU A 75 -0.39 -5.58 15.61
C GLU A 75 -1.56 -6.35 14.99
N GLU A 76 -1.40 -6.93 13.80
CA GLU A 76 -2.39 -7.80 13.18
C GLU A 76 -2.76 -8.97 14.11
N ILE A 77 -1.76 -9.67 14.63
CA ILE A 77 -2.00 -10.78 15.56
C ILE A 77 -2.60 -10.32 16.89
N ARG A 78 -2.14 -9.18 17.43
CA ARG A 78 -2.74 -8.60 18.65
C ARG A 78 -4.21 -8.23 18.44
N GLY A 79 -4.52 -7.57 17.33
CA GLY A 79 -5.88 -7.22 16.97
C GLY A 79 -6.77 -8.45 16.85
N PHE A 80 -6.30 -9.49 16.15
CA PHE A 80 -7.02 -10.74 16.01
C PHE A 80 -7.34 -11.39 17.37
N VAL A 81 -6.34 -11.49 18.26
CA VAL A 81 -6.53 -12.04 19.61
C VAL A 81 -7.50 -11.17 20.42
N HIS A 82 -7.37 -9.85 20.35
CA HIS A 82 -8.25 -8.92 21.05
C HIS A 82 -9.71 -9.11 20.62
N HIS A 83 -9.98 -9.15 19.30
CA HIS A 83 -11.34 -9.34 18.78
C HIS A 83 -11.96 -10.68 19.21
N ILE A 84 -11.16 -11.75 19.33
CA ILE A 84 -11.63 -13.03 19.87
C ILE A 84 -11.99 -12.90 21.34
N LEU A 85 -11.14 -12.28 22.16
CA LEU A 85 -11.36 -12.16 23.59
C LEU A 85 -12.56 -11.27 23.93
N GLU A 86 -12.73 -10.18 23.20
CA GLU A 86 -13.83 -9.22 23.39
C GLU A 86 -15.10 -9.58 22.61
N ASN A 87 -15.06 -10.66 21.82
CA ASN A 87 -16.17 -11.08 20.96
C ASN A 87 -16.67 -9.95 20.05
N THR A 88 -15.75 -9.22 19.46
CA THR A 88 -16.01 -8.11 18.52
C THR A 88 -15.67 -8.50 17.08
N SER A 89 -16.20 -7.76 16.12
CA SER A 89 -15.84 -7.93 14.70
C SER A 89 -14.43 -7.40 14.45
N PRO A 90 -13.64 -8.04 13.55
CA PRO A 90 -12.34 -7.54 13.17
C PRO A 90 -12.44 -6.19 12.43
N ASP A 91 -11.43 -5.33 12.59
CA ASP A 91 -11.36 -4.02 11.91
C ASP A 91 -11.26 -4.16 10.40
N VAL A 92 -10.59 -5.23 9.93
CA VAL A 92 -10.49 -5.59 8.51
C VAL A 92 -11.12 -6.96 8.31
N THR A 93 -12.07 -7.03 7.40
CA THR A 93 -12.89 -8.23 7.17
C THR A 93 -12.55 -8.91 5.85
N GLY A 94 -13.13 -10.09 5.61
CA GLY A 94 -13.04 -10.75 4.31
C GLY A 94 -13.68 -9.94 3.17
N ALA A 95 -14.63 -9.05 3.46
CA ALA A 95 -15.21 -8.15 2.47
C ALA A 95 -14.19 -7.11 1.99
N ASP A 96 -13.39 -6.56 2.91
CA ASP A 96 -12.33 -5.60 2.58
C ASP A 96 -11.23 -6.27 1.74
N ALA A 97 -10.82 -7.47 2.11
CA ALA A 97 -9.85 -8.27 1.34
C ALA A 97 -10.36 -8.62 -0.06
N ARG A 98 -11.66 -8.96 -0.17
CA ARG A 98 -12.31 -9.21 -1.47
C ARG A 98 -12.31 -7.96 -2.34
N ALA A 99 -12.66 -6.79 -1.79
CA ALA A 99 -12.68 -5.54 -2.51
C ALA A 99 -11.28 -5.18 -3.06
N ALA A 100 -10.24 -5.32 -2.24
CA ALA A 100 -8.86 -5.11 -2.69
C ALA A 100 -8.46 -6.08 -3.82
N THR A 101 -8.84 -7.35 -3.71
CA THR A 101 -8.59 -8.37 -4.75
C THR A 101 -9.33 -8.04 -6.05
N ALA A 102 -10.58 -7.59 -5.96
CA ALA A 102 -11.38 -7.22 -7.13
C ALA A 102 -10.74 -6.05 -7.91
N ILE A 103 -10.17 -5.07 -7.22
CA ILE A 103 -9.41 -3.97 -7.86
C ILE A 103 -8.21 -4.54 -8.65
N GLY A 104 -7.46 -5.48 -8.07
CA GLY A 104 -6.33 -6.12 -8.75
C GLY A 104 -6.76 -6.91 -10.00
N ILE A 105 -7.87 -7.65 -9.92
CA ILE A 105 -8.44 -8.40 -11.06
C ILE A 105 -8.92 -7.43 -12.15
N ALA A 106 -9.62 -6.36 -11.77
CA ALA A 106 -10.08 -5.34 -12.71
C ALA A 106 -8.91 -4.64 -13.42
N ALA A 107 -7.83 -4.35 -12.70
CA ALA A 107 -6.62 -3.76 -13.27
C ALA A 107 -5.95 -4.71 -14.29
N THR A 108 -5.84 -6.00 -13.97
CA THR A 108 -5.32 -7.01 -14.90
C THR A 108 -6.17 -7.10 -16.15
N ARG A 109 -7.48 -7.18 -15.99
CA ARG A 109 -8.43 -7.23 -17.10
C ARG A 109 -8.39 -5.95 -17.95
N SER A 110 -8.21 -4.79 -17.32
CA SER A 110 -8.05 -3.51 -18.03
C SER A 110 -6.80 -3.50 -18.92
N LEU A 111 -5.70 -4.08 -18.45
CA LEU A 111 -4.48 -4.24 -19.24
C LEU A 111 -4.71 -5.18 -20.44
N ASP A 112 -5.34 -6.32 -20.22
CA ASP A 112 -5.57 -7.33 -21.26
C ASP A 112 -6.54 -6.84 -22.34
N GLU A 113 -7.59 -6.11 -21.94
CA GLU A 113 -8.63 -5.60 -22.86
C GLU A 113 -8.31 -4.20 -23.44
N GLY A 114 -7.30 -3.50 -22.93
CA GLY A 114 -6.94 -2.15 -23.38
C GLY A 114 -8.02 -1.08 -23.14
N ARG A 115 -8.86 -1.28 -22.11
CA ARG A 115 -9.94 -0.37 -21.74
C ARG A 115 -10.08 -0.20 -20.23
N PRO A 116 -10.73 0.87 -19.76
CA PRO A 116 -11.16 0.95 -18.37
C PRO A 116 -12.15 -0.20 -18.04
N VAL A 117 -11.96 -0.82 -16.86
CA VAL A 117 -12.84 -1.88 -16.35
C VAL A 117 -13.42 -1.43 -15.03
N GLN A 118 -14.73 -1.51 -14.88
CA GLN A 118 -15.38 -1.23 -13.61
C GLN A 118 -15.20 -2.42 -12.66
N VAL A 119 -14.90 -2.14 -11.39
CA VAL A 119 -14.67 -3.20 -10.39
C VAL A 119 -15.86 -4.15 -10.28
N ILE A 120 -17.08 -3.63 -10.40
CA ILE A 120 -18.31 -4.44 -10.37
C ILE A 120 -18.38 -5.50 -11.50
N GLU A 121 -17.65 -5.34 -12.60
CA GLU A 121 -17.62 -6.33 -13.69
C GLU A 121 -16.90 -7.64 -13.28
N VAL A 122 -16.13 -7.60 -12.20
CA VAL A 122 -15.32 -8.74 -11.71
C VAL A 122 -15.78 -9.28 -10.35
N GLU A 123 -16.76 -8.67 -9.72
CA GLU A 123 -17.29 -9.05 -8.41
C GLU A 123 -18.36 -10.18 -8.44
N LYS A 124 -18.38 -10.99 -9.47
CA LYS A 124 -19.35 -12.09 -9.63
C LYS A 124 -19.01 -13.31 -8.79
#